data_c2e8567dd3e9614bb13560a17cce22ec
#
_entry.id   c2e8567dd3e9614bb13560a17cce22ec
#
_cell.length_a   1.000
_cell.length_b   1.000
_cell.length_c   1.000
_cell.angle_alpha   90.00
_cell.angle_beta   90.00
_cell.angle_gamma   90.00
#
_symmetry.space_group_name_H-M   'P 1'
#
loop_
_entity.id
_entity.type
_entity.pdbx_description
1 polymer ?
#
loop_
_entity_poly.entity_id
_entity_poly.type
_entity_poly.pdbx_seq_one_letter_code
_entity_poly.pdbx_strand_id
1 'polypeptide(L)'
;MTNKILTAIFVIFVALSASAAYATPLRSHPKVQRVTINLTNQGYRPESFRLKKGIRAYVTFIRRTNDSCGEVIVIPAYGIRRTLPFNQPLTVTFTPRQNGTFDFTCGMDMLRGQIIVN
;
A
#
# COMPACT_ATOMS: atom_id res chain seq x y z
N MET A 1 -67.71 32.84 -0.48
CA MET A 1 -66.97 32.65 -1.76
C MET A 1 -65.45 32.90 -1.66
N THR A 2 -64.96 33.35 -0.54
CA THR A 2 -63.54 33.69 -0.38
C THR A 2 -62.65 32.55 0.18
N ASN A 3 -63.25 31.42 0.61
CA ASN A 3 -62.48 30.35 1.27
C ASN A 3 -61.90 29.31 0.33
N LYS A 4 -62.26 29.32 -0.96
CA LYS A 4 -61.74 28.34 -1.92
C LYS A 4 -60.42 28.73 -2.55
N ILE A 5 -60.07 30.02 -2.51
CA ILE A 5 -58.82 30.50 -3.09
C ILE A 5 -57.66 30.41 -2.09
N LEU A 6 -57.94 30.53 -0.80
CA LEU A 6 -56.92 30.37 0.26
C LEU A 6 -56.45 28.94 0.46
N THR A 7 -57.31 27.93 0.16
CA THR A 7 -56.95 26.54 0.28
C THR A 7 -56.04 26.05 -0.88
N ALA A 8 -56.16 26.69 -2.05
CA ALA A 8 -55.33 26.33 -3.21
C ALA A 8 -53.89 26.84 -3.09
N ILE A 9 -53.69 27.95 -2.37
CA ILE A 9 -52.34 28.55 -2.18
C ILE A 9 -51.53 27.78 -1.13
N PHE A 10 -52.19 27.11 -0.17
CA PHE A 10 -51.51 26.36 0.88
C PHE A 10 -50.98 24.99 0.38
N VAL A 11 -51.60 24.43 -0.65
CA VAL A 11 -51.19 23.13 -1.21
C VAL A 11 -49.95 23.25 -2.12
N ILE A 12 -49.69 24.43 -2.70
CA ILE A 12 -48.54 24.65 -3.59
C ILE A 12 -47.24 24.87 -2.81
N PHE A 13 -47.32 25.27 -1.54
CA PHE A 13 -46.12 25.58 -0.74
C PHE A 13 -45.47 24.37 -0.07
N VAL A 14 -46.16 23.21 -0.04
CA VAL A 14 -45.63 21.98 0.59
C VAL A 14 -44.84 21.11 -0.38
N ALA A 15 -44.87 21.40 -1.68
CA ALA A 15 -44.15 20.58 -2.69
C ALA A 15 -42.72 21.01 -2.97
N LEU A 16 -42.18 21.99 -2.24
CA LEU A 16 -40.78 22.40 -2.34
C LEU A 16 -39.96 21.86 -1.15
N SER A 17 -40.18 20.59 -0.75
CA SER A 17 -39.31 19.92 0.18
C SER A 17 -38.02 19.56 -0.58
N ALA A 18 -36.98 20.32 -0.26
CA ALA A 18 -35.63 20.16 -0.72
C ALA A 18 -35.21 18.69 -0.69
N SER A 19 -34.96 18.12 -1.85
CA SER A 19 -34.18 16.90 -1.96
C SER A 19 -32.74 17.23 -1.51
N ALA A 20 -32.48 17.10 -0.22
CA ALA A 20 -31.11 17.11 0.27
C ALA A 20 -30.42 15.92 -0.36
N ALA A 21 -29.66 16.17 -1.42
CA ALA A 21 -28.77 15.21 -1.98
C ALA A 21 -27.71 14.90 -0.91
N TYR A 22 -27.86 13.78 -0.24
CA TYR A 22 -26.83 13.27 0.65
C TYR A 22 -25.65 12.84 -0.23
N ALA A 23 -24.70 13.75 -0.41
CA ALA A 23 -23.43 13.42 -1.00
C ALA A 23 -22.72 12.47 -0.03
N THR A 24 -22.75 11.18 -0.33
CA THR A 24 -21.91 10.20 0.37
C THR A 24 -20.45 10.53 0.07
N PRO A 25 -19.62 10.80 1.08
CA PRO A 25 -18.21 11.03 0.82
C PRO A 25 -17.63 9.76 0.21
N LEU A 26 -17.07 9.87 -1.00
CA LEU A 26 -16.26 8.83 -1.59
C LEU A 26 -15.09 8.57 -0.64
N ARG A 27 -15.11 7.44 0.07
CA ARG A 27 -13.97 6.97 0.84
C ARG A 27 -12.85 6.66 -0.15
N SER A 28 -11.93 7.59 -0.33
CA SER A 28 -10.68 7.30 -1.01
C SER A 28 -9.89 6.32 -0.15
N HIS A 29 -9.75 5.09 -0.62
CA HIS A 29 -8.84 4.14 0.01
C HIS A 29 -7.42 4.67 -0.18
N PRO A 30 -6.60 4.69 0.87
CA PRO A 30 -5.21 5.11 0.73
C PRO A 30 -4.52 4.22 -0.30
N LYS A 31 -3.83 4.83 -1.25
CA LYS A 31 -3.03 4.09 -2.23
C LYS A 31 -1.91 3.36 -1.49
N VAL A 32 -1.76 2.08 -1.77
CA VAL A 32 -0.67 1.24 -1.29
C VAL A 32 -0.04 0.51 -2.46
N GLN A 33 1.21 0.10 -2.32
CA GLN A 33 1.90 -0.69 -3.32
C GLN A 33 2.44 -1.97 -2.66
N ARG A 34 2.41 -3.07 -3.39
CA ARG A 34 2.77 -4.39 -2.88
C ARG A 34 3.74 -5.08 -3.82
N VAL A 35 4.75 -5.71 -3.26
CA VAL A 35 5.72 -6.50 -4.00
C VAL A 35 6.00 -7.78 -3.21
N THR A 36 6.17 -8.89 -3.90
CA THR A 36 6.60 -10.16 -3.31
C THR A 36 7.93 -10.57 -3.92
N ILE A 37 8.87 -10.94 -3.06
CA ILE A 37 10.22 -11.34 -3.45
C ILE A 37 10.49 -12.71 -2.86
N ASN A 38 10.86 -13.64 -3.72
CA ASN A 38 11.31 -14.96 -3.30
C ASN A 38 12.83 -15.00 -3.23
N LEU A 39 13.36 -15.50 -2.13
CA LEU A 39 14.76 -15.82 -2.00
C LEU A 39 14.96 -17.29 -2.38
N THR A 40 15.67 -17.51 -3.47
CA THR A 40 16.01 -18.83 -3.99
C THR A 40 17.50 -19.10 -3.83
N ASN A 41 17.94 -20.30 -4.17
CA ASN A 41 19.36 -20.64 -4.21
C ASN A 41 20.16 -19.87 -5.27
N GLN A 42 19.47 -19.16 -6.18
CA GLN A 42 20.07 -18.28 -7.19
C GLN A 42 19.98 -16.80 -6.82
N GLY A 43 19.51 -16.47 -5.62
CA GLY A 43 19.34 -15.10 -5.14
C GLY A 43 17.88 -14.66 -5.08
N TYR A 44 17.70 -13.35 -4.98
CA TYR A 44 16.37 -12.76 -4.92
C TYR A 44 15.68 -12.75 -6.28
N ARG A 45 14.39 -13.06 -6.29
CA ARG A 45 13.54 -13.04 -7.48
C ARG A 45 12.22 -12.32 -7.18
N PRO A 46 11.94 -11.15 -7.77
CA PRO A 46 12.85 -10.37 -8.64
C PRO A 46 14.05 -9.82 -7.87
N GLU A 47 15.16 -9.62 -8.56
CA GLU A 47 16.38 -9.05 -8.00
C GLU A 47 16.27 -7.54 -7.75
N SER A 48 15.45 -6.88 -8.54
CA SER A 48 15.12 -5.47 -8.37
C SER A 48 13.63 -5.21 -8.59
N PHE A 49 13.12 -4.19 -7.93
CA PHE A 49 11.74 -3.76 -8.11
C PHE A 49 11.61 -2.25 -7.93
N ARG A 50 10.52 -1.71 -8.47
CA ARG A 50 10.24 -0.28 -8.44
C ARG A 50 9.15 0.03 -7.44
N LEU A 51 9.34 1.13 -6.71
CA LEU A 51 8.33 1.71 -5.83
C LEU A 51 8.13 3.19 -6.19
N LYS A 52 6.92 3.66 -5.98
CA LYS A 52 6.59 5.09 -6.10
C LYS A 52 6.87 5.80 -4.78
N LYS A 53 7.53 6.95 -4.88
CA LYS A 53 7.77 7.82 -3.72
C LYS A 53 6.45 8.27 -3.08
N GLY A 54 6.40 8.27 -1.76
CA GLY A 54 5.27 8.76 -0.98
C GLY A 54 4.12 7.78 -0.82
N ILE A 55 4.16 6.61 -1.47
CA ILE A 55 3.13 5.58 -1.37
C ILE A 55 3.60 4.47 -0.46
N ARG A 56 2.78 4.15 0.54
CA ARG A 56 3.10 3.09 1.50
C ARG A 56 3.30 1.75 0.80
N ALA A 57 4.44 1.12 1.06
CA ALA A 57 4.83 -0.14 0.45
C ALA A 57 4.74 -1.30 1.45
N TYR A 58 4.20 -2.41 0.96
CA TYR A 58 4.20 -3.70 1.64
C TYR A 58 5.06 -4.64 0.82
N VAL A 59 6.24 -4.95 1.31
CA VAL A 59 7.20 -5.82 0.64
C VAL A 59 7.28 -7.14 1.37
N THR A 60 6.87 -8.20 0.71
CA THR A 60 6.83 -9.56 1.27
C THR A 60 8.03 -10.33 0.77
N PHE A 61 8.80 -10.89 1.70
CA PHE A 61 9.90 -11.78 1.42
C PHE A 61 9.52 -13.20 1.80
N ILE A 62 9.85 -14.15 0.94
CA ILE A 62 9.64 -15.58 1.20
C ILE A 62 10.96 -16.30 0.95
N ARG A 63 11.52 -16.90 2.00
CA ARG A 63 12.75 -17.69 1.91
C ARG A 63 12.41 -19.10 1.42
N ARG A 64 12.85 -19.41 0.20
CA ARG A 64 12.61 -20.70 -0.45
C ARG A 64 13.82 -21.64 -0.42
N THR A 65 14.93 -21.22 0.17
CA THR A 65 16.16 -22.00 0.26
C THR A 65 16.66 -22.04 1.69
N ASN A 66 17.31 -23.12 2.04
CA ASN A 66 18.07 -23.26 3.30
C ASN A 66 19.55 -22.92 3.15
N ASP A 67 19.98 -22.47 1.98
CA ASP A 67 21.35 -22.03 1.78
C ASP A 67 21.68 -20.84 2.68
N SER A 68 22.87 -20.84 3.21
CA SER A 68 23.26 -20.23 4.48
C SER A 68 23.11 -18.71 4.62
N CYS A 69 22.91 -17.97 3.55
CA CYS A 69 22.87 -16.51 3.66
C CYS A 69 21.45 -15.93 3.82
N GLY A 70 20.41 -16.69 3.55
CA GLY A 70 19.06 -16.19 3.39
C GLY A 70 18.24 -15.99 4.67
N GLU A 71 18.81 -16.19 5.84
CA GLU A 71 18.02 -16.16 7.09
C GLU A 71 17.57 -14.76 7.49
N VAL A 72 18.27 -13.73 7.06
CA VAL A 72 18.03 -12.36 7.45
C VAL A 72 17.88 -11.47 6.22
N ILE A 73 16.90 -10.60 6.22
CA ILE A 73 16.78 -9.51 5.27
C ILE A 73 17.15 -8.17 5.95
N VAL A 74 17.96 -7.37 5.28
CA VAL A 74 18.39 -6.06 5.74
C VAL A 74 18.10 -5.04 4.66
N ILE A 75 17.38 -3.99 5.01
CA ILE A 75 17.14 -2.83 4.15
C ILE A 75 17.64 -1.59 4.90
N PRO A 76 18.92 -1.24 4.74
CA PRO A 76 19.56 -0.20 5.58
C PRO A 76 18.90 1.18 5.42
N ALA A 77 18.47 1.53 4.22
CA ALA A 77 17.83 2.83 3.96
C ALA A 77 16.55 3.06 4.78
N TYR A 78 15.89 2.00 5.21
CA TYR A 78 14.65 2.07 5.98
C TYR A 78 14.80 1.50 7.40
N GLY A 79 16.01 1.20 7.82
CA GLY A 79 16.29 0.68 9.16
C GLY A 79 15.65 -0.68 9.44
N ILE A 80 15.46 -1.51 8.42
CA ILE A 80 14.78 -2.78 8.51
C ILE A 80 15.81 -3.91 8.60
N ARG A 81 15.66 -4.76 9.60
CA ARG A 81 16.38 -6.03 9.74
C ARG A 81 15.41 -7.06 10.31
N ARG A 82 15.20 -8.16 9.59
CA ARG A 82 14.22 -9.20 9.96
C ARG A 82 14.78 -10.59 9.66
N THR A 83 14.48 -11.52 10.56
CA THR A 83 14.72 -12.95 10.30
C THR A 83 13.61 -13.51 9.43
N LEU A 84 13.97 -14.20 8.34
CA LEU A 84 13.03 -14.82 7.42
C LEU A 84 12.81 -16.29 7.79
N PRO A 85 11.61 -16.65 8.25
CA PRO A 85 11.28 -18.06 8.46
C PRO A 85 11.24 -18.82 7.13
N PHE A 86 11.64 -20.09 7.14
CA PHE A 86 11.66 -20.91 5.94
C PHE A 86 10.25 -21.13 5.38
N ASN A 87 10.07 -20.87 4.08
CA ASN A 87 8.80 -21.05 3.35
C ASN A 87 7.59 -20.29 3.93
N GLN A 88 7.82 -19.26 4.72
CA GLN A 88 6.75 -18.44 5.27
C GLN A 88 6.90 -16.99 4.81
N PRO A 89 5.82 -16.33 4.37
CA PRO A 89 5.89 -14.94 3.98
C PRO A 89 6.13 -14.04 5.20
N LEU A 90 7.05 -13.11 5.06
CA LEU A 90 7.28 -12.03 6.02
C LEU A 90 7.15 -10.70 5.29
N THR A 91 6.23 -9.86 5.74
CA THR A 91 5.97 -8.56 5.13
C THR A 91 6.58 -7.44 5.97
N VAL A 92 7.39 -6.61 5.33
CA VAL A 92 7.88 -5.35 5.89
C VAL A 92 7.12 -4.18 5.28
N THR A 93 6.94 -3.13 6.04
CA THR A 93 6.16 -1.96 5.64
C THR A 93 6.99 -0.71 5.82
N PHE A 94 7.04 0.10 4.78
CA PHE A 94 7.70 1.41 4.81
C PHE A 94 7.11 2.32 3.72
N THR A 95 7.36 3.62 3.86
CA THR A 95 6.97 4.60 2.85
C THR A 95 8.24 5.22 2.26
N PRO A 96 8.55 5.00 0.97
CA PRO A 96 9.68 5.65 0.33
C PRO A 96 9.50 7.17 0.31
N ARG A 97 10.51 7.90 0.74
CA ARG A 97 10.45 9.38 0.82
C ARG A 97 11.45 10.08 -0.09
N GLN A 98 12.40 9.34 -0.63
CA GLN A 98 13.44 9.86 -1.51
C GLN A 98 13.54 9.01 -2.77
N ASN A 99 13.72 9.66 -3.91
CA ASN A 99 14.05 8.99 -5.16
C ASN A 99 15.48 8.42 -5.06
N GLY A 100 15.70 7.34 -5.75
CA GLY A 100 17.04 6.73 -5.81
C GLY A 100 16.97 5.21 -5.89
N THR A 101 18.15 4.61 -5.80
CA THR A 101 18.32 3.16 -5.76
C THR A 101 18.90 2.78 -4.41
N PHE A 102 18.23 1.87 -3.73
CA PHE A 102 18.58 1.42 -2.38
C PHE A 102 18.76 -0.09 -2.38
N ASP A 103 19.80 -0.57 -1.73
CA ASP A 103 20.07 -1.99 -1.65
C ASP A 103 19.26 -2.66 -0.54
N PHE A 104 18.89 -3.90 -0.76
CA PHE A 104 18.55 -4.83 0.30
C PHE A 104 19.46 -6.05 0.21
N THR A 105 19.82 -6.60 1.37
CA THR A 105 20.86 -7.62 1.45
C THR A 105 20.45 -8.70 2.44
N CYS A 106 21.17 -9.82 2.40
CA CYS A 106 21.17 -10.74 3.53
C CYS A 106 22.07 -10.20 4.65
N GLY A 107 22.01 -10.79 5.84
CA GLY A 107 22.78 -10.31 6.98
C GLY A 107 24.31 -10.35 6.81
N MET A 108 24.81 -11.11 5.84
CA MET A 108 26.24 -11.27 5.55
C MET A 108 26.68 -10.57 4.26
N ASP A 109 25.81 -9.78 3.65
CA ASP A 109 26.09 -8.99 2.44
C ASP A 109 26.48 -9.80 1.19
N MET A 110 26.22 -11.11 1.19
CA MET A 110 26.56 -12.00 0.08
C MET A 110 25.51 -12.02 -1.03
N LEU A 111 24.25 -11.70 -0.70
CA LEU A 111 23.14 -11.58 -1.64
C LEU A 111 22.62 -10.15 -1.59
N ARG A 112 22.34 -9.63 -2.76
CA ARG A 112 21.96 -8.22 -2.91
C ARG A 112 20.83 -8.07 -3.91
N GLY A 113 19.88 -7.21 -3.60
CA GLY A 113 18.86 -6.77 -4.52
C GLY A 113 18.70 -5.26 -4.45
N GLN A 114 17.86 -4.68 -5.30
CA GLN A 114 17.72 -3.23 -5.41
C GLN A 114 16.26 -2.79 -5.39
N ILE A 115 16.01 -1.75 -4.63
CA ILE A 115 14.75 -1.00 -4.61
C ILE A 115 14.97 0.29 -5.39
N ILE A 116 14.21 0.49 -6.46
CA ILE A 116 14.27 1.70 -7.27
C ILE A 116 13.05 2.54 -6.94
N VAL A 117 13.28 3.74 -6.42
CA VAL A 117 12.22 4.68 -6.02
C VAL A 117 12.21 5.88 -6.97
N ASN A 118 11.05 6.14 -7.54
CA ASN A 118 10.84 7.28 -8.45
C ASN A 118 9.42 7.85 -8.41
#